data_c6608a734c7e8fe5777e294ec2710c7f
#
_entry.id   c6608a734c7e8fe5777e294ec2710c7f
#
_cell.length_a   1.000
_cell.length_b   1.000
_cell.length_c   1.000
_cell.angle_alpha   90.00
_cell.angle_beta   90.00
_cell.angle_gamma   90.00
#
_symmetry.space_group_name_H-M   'P 1'
#
loop_
_entity.id
_entity.type
_entity.pdbx_description
1 polymer ?
#
loop_
_entity_poly.entity_id
_entity_poly.type
_entity_poly.pdbx_seq_one_letter_code
_entity_poly.pdbx_strand_id
1 'polypeptide(L)'
;MEESRIAFLQRLINSPSPSGFEQRVQQVIREEMQLYTDEQRTDVHGNVIAALNPNANPRVMLTAHCDELGFLVRFIDEKGFIYFATIGGFDPSTLPGERVQIHTAKGSILGVIGRKPVHLLQSDERGKAPKLSEMWIDIGVNHKEEAQELVAIGSIATRAAQLEKLHGDLVVSRALDDKSGVFTVVEAMRRLHGQREKLKAGVFFVSAVQEEVGLRGAHTSAFGVDPLIAVAVDVTFTSDHPQTSKHEIGDIRLNGGPVISIGGRINPRVYQMLIDAADEAGIAYQIDPQASGTGTDTDVIQVSRAGVATGLLSIPCRYLHTGSEIVSLKDIDEIAELLSRFVLALDAQTNVIP
;
A
#
# COMPACT_ATOMS: atom_id res chain seq x y z
N MET A 1 18.77 2.65 -7.50
CA MET A 1 17.99 3.75 -6.84
C MET A 1 18.93 4.60 -5.96
N GLU A 2 18.78 5.92 -5.94
CA GLU A 2 19.60 6.86 -5.15
C GLU A 2 19.30 6.75 -3.64
N GLU A 3 20.29 7.00 -2.79
CA GLU A 3 20.13 6.92 -1.32
C GLU A 3 19.07 7.89 -0.77
N SER A 4 18.96 9.09 -1.36
CA SER A 4 17.95 10.08 -1.00
C SER A 4 16.52 9.55 -1.20
N ARG A 5 16.31 8.73 -2.23
CA ARG A 5 15.00 8.13 -2.53
C ARG A 5 14.68 6.99 -1.55
N ILE A 6 15.68 6.18 -1.22
CA ILE A 6 15.52 5.14 -0.17
C ILE A 6 15.20 5.80 1.18
N ALA A 7 15.81 6.94 1.50
CA ALA A 7 15.47 7.68 2.71
C ALA A 7 14.01 8.17 2.73
N PHE A 8 13.44 8.55 1.57
CA PHE A 8 12.02 8.89 1.48
C PHE A 8 11.14 7.65 1.72
N LEU A 9 11.44 6.50 1.12
CA LEU A 9 10.73 5.24 1.39
C LEU A 9 10.79 4.89 2.90
N GLN A 10 11.96 5.05 3.54
CA GLN A 10 12.09 4.87 4.99
C GLN A 10 11.20 5.81 5.79
N ARG A 11 11.07 7.09 5.36
CA ARG A 11 10.16 8.05 6.02
C ARG A 11 8.72 7.61 5.91
N LEU A 12 8.28 7.08 4.77
CA LEU A 12 6.93 6.52 4.59
C LEU A 12 6.71 5.32 5.54
N ILE A 13 7.61 4.34 5.52
CA ILE A 13 7.54 3.15 6.38
C ILE A 13 7.53 3.53 7.87
N ASN A 14 8.38 4.47 8.29
CA ASN A 14 8.48 4.90 9.68
C ASN A 14 7.30 5.74 10.17
N SER A 15 6.44 6.20 9.25
CA SER A 15 5.23 6.96 9.57
C SER A 15 4.05 6.00 9.76
N PRO A 16 3.61 5.74 11.00
CA PRO A 16 2.51 4.82 11.27
C PRO A 16 1.21 5.33 10.66
N SER A 17 0.48 4.44 10.00
CA SER A 17 -0.74 4.76 9.29
C SER A 17 -1.76 3.62 9.25
N PRO A 18 -2.10 2.96 10.38
CA PRO A 18 -3.25 2.05 10.34
C PRO A 18 -4.48 2.73 9.75
N SER A 19 -5.30 1.99 8.98
CA SER A 19 -6.48 2.56 8.30
C SER A 19 -7.35 3.40 9.25
N GLY A 20 -7.64 4.64 8.86
CA GLY A 20 -8.33 5.65 9.67
C GLY A 20 -7.39 6.54 10.50
N PHE A 21 -6.07 6.30 10.47
CA PHE A 21 -5.06 7.04 11.24
C PHE A 21 -3.87 7.48 10.37
N GLU A 22 -4.10 7.84 9.12
CA GLU A 22 -3.09 8.09 8.08
C GLU A 22 -2.47 9.50 8.14
N GLN A 23 -2.90 10.36 9.06
CA GLN A 23 -2.52 11.79 9.09
C GLN A 23 -1.00 12.01 9.06
N ARG A 24 -0.21 11.13 9.73
CA ARG A 24 1.24 11.27 9.81
C ARG A 24 1.92 10.96 8.49
N VAL A 25 1.56 9.86 7.85
CA VAL A 25 2.13 9.49 6.54
C VAL A 25 1.68 10.47 5.45
N GLN A 26 0.42 10.92 5.50
CA GLN A 26 -0.10 11.93 4.57
C GLN A 26 0.65 13.26 4.68
N GLN A 27 1.15 13.64 5.86
CA GLN A 27 2.00 14.82 6.01
C GLN A 27 3.34 14.64 5.28
N VAL A 28 3.99 13.48 5.43
CA VAL A 28 5.25 13.15 4.72
C VAL A 28 5.05 13.18 3.20
N ILE A 29 3.91 12.67 2.73
CA ILE A 29 3.56 12.65 1.31
C ILE A 29 3.32 14.07 0.77
N ARG A 30 2.60 14.92 1.50
CA ARG A 30 2.39 16.33 1.10
C ARG A 30 3.70 17.09 0.95
N GLU A 31 4.60 16.92 1.91
CA GLU A 31 5.92 17.57 1.89
C GLU A 31 6.72 17.16 0.65
N GLU A 32 6.70 15.90 0.29
CA GLU A 32 7.41 15.39 -0.88
C GLU A 32 6.73 15.85 -2.19
N MET A 33 5.42 15.73 -2.28
CA MET A 33 4.66 16.07 -3.49
C MET A 33 4.67 17.56 -3.82
N GLN A 34 4.88 18.42 -2.82
CA GLN A 34 5.03 19.86 -3.03
C GLN A 34 6.18 20.19 -3.98
N LEU A 35 7.16 19.31 -4.12
CA LEU A 35 8.33 19.50 -4.98
C LEU A 35 8.01 19.25 -6.47
N TYR A 36 6.93 18.53 -6.79
CA TYR A 36 6.68 17.98 -8.12
C TYR A 36 5.30 18.34 -8.68
N THR A 37 4.48 19.10 -7.96
CA THR A 37 3.10 19.39 -8.34
C THR A 37 2.77 20.87 -8.30
N ASP A 38 1.77 21.28 -9.09
CA ASP A 38 1.30 22.67 -9.18
C ASP A 38 0.28 23.00 -8.08
N GLU A 39 -0.49 22.02 -7.66
CA GLU A 39 -1.52 22.16 -6.61
C GLU A 39 -1.66 20.89 -5.76
N GLN A 40 -2.08 21.10 -4.52
CA GLN A 40 -2.37 20.02 -3.58
C GLN A 40 -3.62 20.35 -2.75
N ARG A 41 -4.38 19.31 -2.43
CA ARG A 41 -5.47 19.39 -1.47
C ARG A 41 -5.62 18.09 -0.68
N THR A 42 -6.24 18.17 0.46
CA THR A 42 -6.71 16.99 1.19
C THR A 42 -8.24 17.01 1.17
N ASP A 43 -8.87 15.91 0.79
CA ASP A 43 -10.32 15.81 0.82
C ASP A 43 -10.85 15.50 2.23
N VAL A 44 -12.20 15.49 2.39
CA VAL A 44 -12.85 15.23 3.68
C VAL A 44 -12.56 13.82 4.21
N HIS A 45 -12.26 12.86 3.31
CA HIS A 45 -11.95 11.49 3.70
C HIS A 45 -10.52 11.34 4.21
N GLY A 46 -9.63 12.27 3.85
CA GLY A 46 -8.21 12.28 4.24
C GLY A 46 -7.25 11.97 3.10
N ASN A 47 -7.75 11.72 1.88
CA ASN A 47 -6.88 11.51 0.72
C ASN A 47 -6.06 12.76 0.43
N VAL A 48 -4.76 12.59 0.14
CA VAL A 48 -3.94 13.65 -0.45
C VAL A 48 -4.04 13.55 -1.96
N ILE A 49 -4.48 14.63 -2.59
CA ILE A 49 -4.61 14.76 -4.03
C ILE A 49 -3.67 15.89 -4.46
N ALA A 50 -2.68 15.55 -5.29
CA ALA A 50 -1.70 16.48 -5.80
C ALA A 50 -1.69 16.44 -7.34
N ALA A 51 -1.68 17.59 -8.00
CA ALA A 51 -1.84 17.66 -9.44
C ALA A 51 -0.68 18.36 -10.14
N LEU A 52 -0.26 17.80 -11.25
CA LEU A 52 0.67 18.37 -12.21
C LEU A 52 -0.10 18.64 -13.51
N ASN A 53 -0.05 19.88 -14.02
CA ASN A 53 -0.77 20.33 -15.21
C ASN A 53 -2.31 20.16 -15.11
N PRO A 54 -2.96 20.59 -14.00
CA PRO A 54 -4.33 20.19 -13.63
C PRO A 54 -5.41 20.62 -14.61
N ASN A 55 -5.14 21.61 -15.47
CA ASN A 55 -6.09 22.16 -16.45
C ASN A 55 -6.06 21.44 -17.79
N ALA A 56 -5.13 20.51 -18.01
CA ALA A 56 -5.02 19.76 -19.26
C ALA A 56 -5.97 18.55 -19.30
N ASN A 57 -6.20 18.05 -20.52
CA ASN A 57 -6.98 16.85 -20.78
C ASN A 57 -6.19 15.89 -21.69
N PRO A 58 -6.33 14.57 -21.50
CA PRO A 58 -7.21 13.93 -20.52
C PRO A 58 -6.75 14.13 -19.08
N ARG A 59 -7.67 14.00 -18.10
CA ARG A 59 -7.32 13.84 -16.70
C ARG A 59 -6.93 12.39 -16.44
N VAL A 60 -5.77 12.21 -15.84
CA VAL A 60 -5.21 10.89 -15.49
C VAL A 60 -4.99 10.86 -13.98
N MET A 61 -5.55 9.86 -13.32
CA MET A 61 -5.34 9.61 -11.89
C MET A 61 -4.32 8.47 -11.72
N LEU A 62 -3.28 8.71 -10.94
CA LEU A 62 -2.35 7.70 -10.47
C LEU A 62 -2.55 7.56 -8.97
N THR A 63 -2.89 6.36 -8.50
CA THR A 63 -3.24 6.13 -7.09
C THR A 63 -2.48 4.97 -6.50
N ALA A 64 -2.24 5.06 -5.20
CA ALA A 64 -1.75 4.01 -4.33
C ALA A 64 -2.25 4.29 -2.92
N HIS A 65 -2.40 3.27 -2.06
CA HIS A 65 -2.89 3.51 -0.71
C HIS A 65 -1.76 3.70 0.29
N CYS A 66 -1.97 4.60 1.26
CA CYS A 66 -0.97 4.92 2.27
C CYS A 66 -1.26 4.29 3.63
N ASP A 67 -2.43 3.70 3.78
CA ASP A 67 -2.76 2.98 5.01
C ASP A 67 -2.07 1.61 5.06
N GLU A 68 -1.99 1.08 6.24
CA GLU A 68 -1.35 -0.19 6.55
C GLU A 68 -2.17 -0.96 7.57
N LEU A 69 -1.95 -2.26 7.66
CA LEU A 69 -2.48 -3.10 8.71
C LEU A 69 -2.00 -2.65 10.10
N GLY A 70 -2.88 -2.72 11.09
CA GLY A 70 -2.53 -2.31 12.44
C GLY A 70 -3.40 -2.91 13.53
N PHE A 71 -3.22 -2.39 14.73
CA PHE A 71 -3.97 -2.83 15.90
C PHE A 71 -4.59 -1.63 16.60
N LEU A 72 -5.76 -1.85 17.21
CA LEU A 72 -6.47 -0.85 18.01
C LEU A 72 -6.62 -1.37 19.43
N VAL A 73 -6.12 -0.65 20.42
CA VAL A 73 -6.25 -0.98 21.84
C VAL A 73 -7.73 -0.94 22.23
N ARG A 74 -8.24 -2.07 22.73
CA ARG A 74 -9.66 -2.25 23.08
C ARG A 74 -9.92 -2.31 24.57
N PHE A 75 -9.02 -2.95 25.34
CA PHE A 75 -9.21 -3.18 26.76
C PHE A 75 -7.85 -3.37 27.47
N ILE A 76 -7.76 -2.99 28.73
CA ILE A 76 -6.59 -3.23 29.59
C ILE A 76 -7.10 -3.95 30.84
N ASP A 77 -6.51 -5.13 31.13
CA ASP A 77 -6.91 -5.92 32.30
C ASP A 77 -6.25 -5.44 33.60
N GLU A 78 -6.64 -6.04 34.73
CA GLU A 78 -6.17 -5.66 36.07
C GLU A 78 -4.67 -5.91 36.28
N LYS A 79 -4.02 -6.70 35.40
CA LYS A 79 -2.58 -6.96 35.40
C LYS A 79 -1.80 -6.10 34.44
N GLY A 80 -2.47 -5.21 33.67
CA GLY A 80 -1.84 -4.32 32.70
C GLY A 80 -1.68 -4.92 31.30
N PHE A 81 -2.17 -6.13 31.04
CA PHE A 81 -2.17 -6.69 29.67
C PHE A 81 -3.20 -5.98 28.78
N ILE A 82 -2.78 -5.69 27.55
CA ILE A 82 -3.54 -4.87 26.60
C ILE A 82 -4.16 -5.77 25.54
N TYR A 83 -5.48 -5.81 25.50
CA TYR A 83 -6.24 -6.51 24.48
C TYR A 83 -6.56 -5.56 23.30
N PHE A 84 -6.50 -6.10 22.09
CA PHE A 84 -6.60 -5.32 20.86
C PHE A 84 -7.57 -5.92 19.86
N ALA A 85 -7.98 -5.10 18.90
CA ALA A 85 -8.59 -5.53 17.63
C ALA A 85 -7.60 -5.30 16.50
N THR A 86 -7.72 -6.07 15.42
CA THR A 86 -6.99 -5.80 14.18
C THR A 86 -7.69 -4.72 13.35
N ILE A 87 -6.90 -3.93 12.63
CA ILE A 87 -7.33 -3.02 11.57
C ILE A 87 -6.82 -3.65 10.28
N GLY A 88 -7.74 -4.03 9.37
CA GLY A 88 -7.42 -4.78 8.15
C GLY A 88 -7.26 -6.29 8.37
N GLY A 89 -6.82 -7.00 7.34
CA GLY A 89 -6.77 -8.46 7.27
C GLY A 89 -5.47 -9.05 7.81
N PHE A 90 -5.54 -9.81 8.90
CA PHE A 90 -4.38 -10.50 9.49
C PHE A 90 -4.55 -12.02 9.50
N ASP A 91 -3.46 -12.74 9.27
CA ASP A 91 -3.35 -14.13 9.71
C ASP A 91 -2.96 -14.16 11.20
N PRO A 92 -3.85 -14.60 12.11
CA PRO A 92 -3.55 -14.65 13.53
C PRO A 92 -2.35 -15.54 13.88
N SER A 93 -1.98 -16.48 13.01
CA SER A 93 -0.85 -17.39 13.25
C SER A 93 0.51 -16.69 13.18
N THR A 94 0.60 -15.54 12.53
CA THR A 94 1.82 -14.75 12.37
C THR A 94 2.07 -13.78 13.53
N LEU A 95 1.10 -13.59 14.43
CA LEU A 95 1.15 -12.54 15.45
C LEU A 95 1.90 -12.90 16.74
N PRO A 96 1.84 -14.15 17.26
CA PRO A 96 2.48 -14.48 18.54
C PRO A 96 4.00 -14.28 18.53
N GLY A 97 4.51 -13.48 19.45
CA GLY A 97 5.92 -13.14 19.53
C GLY A 97 6.34 -11.89 18.75
N GLU A 98 5.45 -11.33 17.94
CA GLU A 98 5.69 -10.08 17.22
C GLU A 98 5.91 -8.92 18.20
N ARG A 99 6.86 -8.05 17.87
CA ARG A 99 7.03 -6.77 18.54
C ARG A 99 6.16 -5.72 17.89
N VAL A 100 5.53 -4.89 18.69
CA VAL A 100 4.65 -3.82 18.23
C VAL A 100 5.03 -2.47 18.84
N GLN A 101 4.77 -1.40 18.12
CA GLN A 101 4.87 -0.03 18.62
C GLN A 101 3.46 0.50 18.85
N ILE A 102 3.10 0.77 20.09
CA ILE A 102 1.85 1.46 20.44
C ILE A 102 2.12 2.96 20.34
N HIS A 103 1.34 3.65 19.51
CA HIS A 103 1.52 5.07 19.25
C HIS A 103 0.61 5.90 20.16
N THR A 104 1.23 6.73 20.98
CA THR A 104 0.53 7.59 21.95
C THR A 104 0.86 9.07 21.72
N ALA A 105 0.16 9.97 22.40
CA ALA A 105 0.47 11.39 22.37
C ALA A 105 1.84 11.73 23.00
N LYS A 106 2.36 10.84 23.85
CA LYS A 106 3.66 11.02 24.54
C LYS A 106 4.83 10.35 23.82
N GLY A 107 4.57 9.67 22.69
CA GLY A 107 5.55 8.91 21.93
C GLY A 107 5.10 7.46 21.71
N SER A 108 6.00 6.62 21.19
CA SER A 108 5.72 5.22 20.94
C SER A 108 6.23 4.33 22.06
N ILE A 109 5.45 3.30 22.41
CA ILE A 109 5.77 2.32 23.47
C ILE A 109 5.94 0.97 22.81
N LEU A 110 7.06 0.31 23.07
CA LEU A 110 7.33 -1.04 22.59
C LEU A 110 6.52 -2.05 23.41
N GLY A 111 5.86 -2.98 22.74
CA GLY A 111 5.18 -4.11 23.34
C GLY A 111 5.45 -5.40 22.55
N VAL A 112 5.06 -6.51 23.14
CA VAL A 112 5.16 -7.84 22.53
C VAL A 112 3.79 -8.50 22.53
N ILE A 113 3.38 -9.09 21.39
CA ILE A 113 2.15 -9.88 21.31
C ILE A 113 2.39 -11.23 21.99
N GLY A 114 1.74 -11.43 23.14
CA GLY A 114 1.78 -12.67 23.90
C GLY A 114 0.59 -13.58 23.63
N ARG A 115 0.80 -14.86 23.84
CA ARG A 115 -0.25 -15.88 23.92
C ARG A 115 0.15 -16.99 24.90
N LYS A 116 -0.79 -17.89 25.26
CA LYS A 116 -0.49 -19.08 26.06
C LYS A 116 0.59 -19.93 25.37
N PRO A 117 1.71 -20.24 26.04
CA PRO A 117 2.80 -21.04 25.47
C PRO A 117 2.33 -22.42 25.02
N VAL A 118 2.91 -22.93 23.91
CA VAL A 118 2.53 -24.23 23.32
C VAL A 118 2.62 -25.39 24.32
N HIS A 119 3.57 -25.35 25.25
CA HIS A 119 3.75 -26.38 26.28
C HIS A 119 2.62 -26.42 27.32
N LEU A 120 1.86 -25.35 27.48
CA LEU A 120 0.71 -25.24 28.36
C LEU A 120 -0.63 -25.46 27.68
N LEU A 121 -0.65 -25.65 26.32
CA LEU A 121 -1.85 -25.94 25.56
C LEU A 121 -2.33 -27.39 25.83
N GLN A 122 -3.63 -27.56 25.93
CA GLN A 122 -4.27 -28.89 25.98
C GLN A 122 -4.09 -29.59 24.64
N SER A 123 -4.26 -30.92 24.62
CA SER A 123 -4.05 -31.71 23.40
C SER A 123 -4.98 -31.33 22.26
N ASP A 124 -6.19 -30.88 22.56
CA ASP A 124 -7.19 -30.43 21.59
C ASP A 124 -7.01 -28.97 21.12
N GLU A 125 -6.19 -28.18 21.82
CA GLU A 125 -5.79 -26.82 21.44
C GLU A 125 -4.57 -26.82 20.48
N ARG A 126 -3.75 -27.88 20.53
CA ARG A 126 -2.53 -28.00 19.71
C ARG A 126 -2.91 -28.19 18.24
N GLY A 127 -2.20 -27.48 17.35
CA GLY A 127 -2.42 -27.56 15.90
C GLY A 127 -3.60 -26.71 15.38
N LYS A 128 -4.33 -26.02 16.24
CA LYS A 128 -5.31 -25.01 15.82
C LYS A 128 -4.67 -23.65 15.64
N ALA A 129 -5.12 -22.91 14.63
CA ALA A 129 -4.76 -21.51 14.50
C ALA A 129 -5.18 -20.73 15.76
N PRO A 130 -4.29 -19.88 16.31
CA PRO A 130 -4.62 -19.09 17.49
C PRO A 130 -5.74 -18.09 17.18
N LYS A 131 -6.59 -17.80 18.17
CA LYS A 131 -7.62 -16.77 18.06
C LYS A 131 -7.09 -15.43 18.56
N LEU A 132 -7.50 -14.33 17.94
CA LEU A 132 -7.15 -12.98 18.40
C LEU A 132 -7.56 -12.73 19.85
N SER A 133 -8.70 -13.27 20.29
CA SER A 133 -9.18 -13.17 21.68
C SER A 133 -8.28 -13.88 22.72
N GLU A 134 -7.33 -14.69 22.26
CA GLU A 134 -6.37 -15.43 23.12
C GLU A 134 -4.99 -14.73 23.16
N MET A 135 -4.90 -13.52 22.61
CA MET A 135 -3.67 -12.72 22.51
C MET A 135 -3.81 -11.39 23.27
N TRP A 136 -2.71 -10.87 23.69
CA TRP A 136 -2.58 -9.57 24.35
C TRP A 136 -1.25 -8.92 23.97
N ILE A 137 -1.13 -7.61 24.14
CA ILE A 137 0.15 -6.92 24.09
C ILE A 137 0.65 -6.73 25.53
N ASP A 138 1.89 -7.13 25.76
CA ASP A 138 2.62 -6.96 27.01
C ASP A 138 3.62 -5.80 26.82
N ILE A 139 3.53 -4.79 27.67
CA ILE A 139 4.42 -3.62 27.71
C ILE A 139 5.32 -3.60 28.96
N GLY A 140 5.32 -4.67 29.75
CA GLY A 140 6.19 -4.85 30.91
C GLY A 140 5.71 -4.16 32.19
N VAL A 141 4.43 -3.81 32.31
CA VAL A 141 3.81 -3.26 33.55
C VAL A 141 3.10 -4.36 34.32
N ASN A 142 2.82 -4.10 35.62
CA ASN A 142 2.22 -5.10 36.53
C ASN A 142 0.78 -4.77 36.92
N HIS A 143 0.30 -3.55 36.64
CA HIS A 143 -0.99 -3.08 37.10
C HIS A 143 -1.69 -2.27 35.98
N LYS A 144 -3.01 -2.30 36.00
CA LYS A 144 -3.87 -1.60 35.06
C LYS A 144 -3.61 -0.10 35.02
N GLU A 145 -3.49 0.51 36.19
CA GLU A 145 -3.29 1.95 36.36
C GLU A 145 -1.99 2.39 35.67
N GLU A 146 -0.92 1.63 35.85
CA GLU A 146 0.37 1.88 35.21
C GLU A 146 0.25 1.80 33.68
N ALA A 147 -0.44 0.78 33.16
CA ALA A 147 -0.71 0.66 31.73
C ALA A 147 -1.54 1.85 31.20
N GLN A 148 -2.57 2.27 31.94
CA GLN A 148 -3.45 3.38 31.55
C GLN A 148 -2.77 4.76 31.58
N GLU A 149 -1.75 4.96 32.40
CA GLU A 149 -0.91 6.16 32.36
C GLU A 149 -0.10 6.28 31.07
N LEU A 150 0.22 5.14 30.45
CA LEU A 150 1.03 5.03 29.25
C LEU A 150 0.20 4.90 28.00
N VAL A 151 -0.88 4.10 28.02
CA VAL A 151 -1.67 3.71 26.84
C VAL A 151 -3.16 3.97 27.09
N ALA A 152 -3.78 4.71 26.19
CA ALA A 152 -5.22 4.93 26.20
C ALA A 152 -5.96 3.87 25.37
N ILE A 153 -7.21 3.56 25.76
CA ILE A 153 -8.15 2.84 24.89
C ILE A 153 -8.33 3.63 23.60
N GLY A 154 -8.29 2.94 22.45
CA GLY A 154 -8.31 3.57 21.13
C GLY A 154 -6.92 3.98 20.60
N SER A 155 -5.83 3.80 21.36
CA SER A 155 -4.48 3.94 20.82
C SER A 155 -4.25 2.91 19.72
N ILE A 156 -3.58 3.33 18.65
CA ILE A 156 -3.18 2.44 17.56
C ILE A 156 -1.82 1.82 17.82
N ALA A 157 -1.58 0.64 17.25
CA ALA A 157 -0.25 0.05 17.22
C ALA A 157 0.07 -0.53 15.84
N THR A 158 1.36 -0.55 15.50
CA THR A 158 1.89 -1.17 14.29
C THR A 158 2.95 -2.20 14.65
N ARG A 159 3.24 -3.16 13.76
CA ARG A 159 4.44 -4.01 13.91
C ARG A 159 5.69 -3.16 14.01
N ALA A 160 6.66 -3.57 14.83
CA ALA A 160 7.89 -2.81 15.10
C ALA A 160 9.01 -3.14 14.08
N ALA A 161 8.65 -3.47 12.83
CA ALA A 161 9.60 -3.71 11.75
C ALA A 161 10.00 -2.39 11.06
N GLN A 162 11.23 -2.33 10.59
CA GLN A 162 11.80 -1.23 9.83
C GLN A 162 12.22 -1.71 8.45
N LEU A 163 12.47 -0.78 7.52
CA LEU A 163 13.00 -1.12 6.21
C LEU A 163 14.43 -1.62 6.33
N GLU A 164 14.66 -2.86 5.94
CA GLU A 164 15.98 -3.50 5.95
C GLU A 164 16.33 -4.02 4.54
N LYS A 165 17.61 -3.92 4.19
CA LYS A 165 18.11 -4.41 2.90
C LYS A 165 18.44 -5.90 3.01
N LEU A 166 17.95 -6.67 2.04
CA LEU A 166 18.35 -8.06 1.81
C LEU A 166 19.41 -8.14 0.71
N HIS A 167 19.56 -9.30 0.10
CA HIS A 167 20.51 -9.50 -0.99
C HIS A 167 20.04 -8.81 -2.29
N GLY A 168 20.96 -8.17 -3.02
CA GLY A 168 20.67 -7.49 -4.29
C GLY A 168 19.78 -6.25 -4.09
N ASP A 169 18.72 -6.17 -4.86
CA ASP A 169 17.76 -5.06 -4.84
C ASP A 169 16.56 -5.30 -3.93
N LEU A 170 16.58 -6.41 -3.15
CA LEU A 170 15.46 -6.77 -2.28
C LEU A 170 15.51 -6.01 -0.95
N VAL A 171 14.34 -5.57 -0.52
CA VAL A 171 14.13 -4.96 0.80
C VAL A 171 13.00 -5.67 1.51
N VAL A 172 13.05 -5.67 2.84
CA VAL A 172 12.03 -6.26 3.72
C VAL A 172 11.55 -5.22 4.71
N SER A 173 10.25 -5.17 4.93
CA SER A 173 9.62 -4.35 5.96
C SER A 173 8.17 -4.80 6.19
N ARG A 174 7.51 -4.18 7.19
CA ARG A 174 6.06 -4.05 7.22
C ARG A 174 5.61 -2.95 6.24
N ALA A 175 4.34 -2.94 5.89
CA ALA A 175 3.69 -1.85 5.16
C ALA A 175 4.37 -1.48 3.82
N LEU A 176 5.09 -2.42 3.19
CA LEU A 176 5.43 -2.32 1.78
C LEU A 176 4.15 -2.40 0.94
N ASP A 177 3.15 -3.09 1.45
CA ASP A 177 1.73 -2.96 1.12
C ASP A 177 1.14 -1.74 1.85
N ASP A 178 0.78 -0.61 1.20
CA ASP A 178 1.15 -0.27 -0.17
C ASP A 178 1.97 1.04 -0.18
N LYS A 179 2.79 1.26 0.87
CA LYS A 179 3.72 2.40 0.85
C LYS A 179 4.77 2.30 -0.25
N SER A 180 5.01 1.08 -0.76
CA SER A 180 5.85 0.89 -1.96
C SER A 180 5.16 1.40 -3.22
N GLY A 181 3.85 1.22 -3.35
CA GLY A 181 3.04 1.81 -4.42
C GLY A 181 2.98 3.33 -4.33
N VAL A 182 2.72 3.88 -3.14
CA VAL A 182 2.80 5.34 -2.93
C VAL A 182 4.15 5.88 -3.36
N PHE A 183 5.25 5.25 -2.92
CA PHE A 183 6.60 5.62 -3.32
C PHE A 183 6.78 5.54 -4.85
N THR A 184 6.28 4.48 -5.48
CA THR A 184 6.34 4.27 -6.93
C THR A 184 5.65 5.39 -7.70
N VAL A 185 4.43 5.77 -7.28
CA VAL A 185 3.70 6.86 -7.94
C VAL A 185 4.38 8.21 -7.73
N VAL A 186 4.93 8.47 -6.53
CA VAL A 186 5.74 9.68 -6.29
C VAL A 186 6.96 9.74 -7.21
N GLU A 187 7.63 8.62 -7.43
CA GLU A 187 8.76 8.54 -8.38
C GLU A 187 8.33 8.80 -9.84
N ALA A 188 7.15 8.30 -10.23
CA ALA A 188 6.58 8.60 -11.54
C ALA A 188 6.28 10.09 -11.68
N MET A 189 5.68 10.72 -10.66
CA MET A 189 5.39 12.16 -10.65
C MET A 189 6.67 13.01 -10.73
N ARG A 190 7.74 12.62 -10.02
CA ARG A 190 9.04 13.27 -10.11
C ARG A 190 9.61 13.23 -11.53
N ARG A 191 9.50 12.07 -12.23
CA ARG A 191 9.94 11.91 -13.63
C ARG A 191 9.10 12.75 -14.58
N LEU A 192 7.78 12.78 -14.39
CA LEU A 192 6.86 13.62 -15.17
C LEU A 192 7.15 15.10 -14.97
N HIS A 193 7.39 15.55 -13.74
CA HIS A 193 7.78 16.92 -13.47
C HIS A 193 9.09 17.31 -14.19
N GLY A 194 10.08 16.41 -14.22
CA GLY A 194 11.33 16.61 -14.97
C GLY A 194 11.17 16.67 -16.51
N GLN A 195 10.00 16.28 -17.03
CA GLN A 195 9.66 16.28 -18.46
C GLN A 195 8.35 17.02 -18.73
N ARG A 196 8.00 17.99 -17.86
CA ARG A 196 6.68 18.66 -17.90
C ARG A 196 6.38 19.36 -19.23
N GLU A 197 7.41 19.77 -19.96
CA GLU A 197 7.25 20.37 -21.29
C GLU A 197 6.69 19.39 -22.36
N LYS A 198 6.80 18.08 -22.12
CA LYS A 198 6.22 17.03 -22.99
C LYS A 198 4.84 16.60 -22.50
N LEU A 199 4.46 16.96 -21.28
CA LEU A 199 3.23 16.51 -20.65
C LEU A 199 2.02 17.21 -21.25
N LYS A 200 1.12 16.45 -21.89
CA LYS A 200 -0.12 16.95 -22.48
C LYS A 200 -1.34 16.68 -21.61
N ALA A 201 -1.27 15.69 -20.73
CA ALA A 201 -2.36 15.30 -19.81
C ALA A 201 -2.31 16.08 -18.49
N GLY A 202 -3.45 16.20 -17.82
CA GLY A 202 -3.53 16.62 -16.42
C GLY A 202 -3.36 15.39 -15.51
N VAL A 203 -2.32 15.36 -14.68
CA VAL A 203 -1.98 14.21 -13.85
C VAL A 203 -2.32 14.48 -12.40
N PHE A 204 -3.10 13.60 -11.80
CA PHE A 204 -3.56 13.67 -10.43
C PHE A 204 -2.98 12.47 -9.66
N PHE A 205 -1.99 12.71 -8.83
CA PHE A 205 -1.55 11.75 -7.81
C PHE A 205 -2.58 11.69 -6.70
N VAL A 206 -2.94 10.50 -6.28
CA VAL A 206 -3.80 10.26 -5.12
C VAL A 206 -3.10 9.31 -4.17
N SER A 207 -2.83 9.79 -2.96
CA SER A 207 -2.52 8.92 -1.83
C SER A 207 -3.84 8.57 -1.15
N ALA A 208 -4.35 7.37 -1.44
CA ALA A 208 -5.63 6.91 -0.93
C ALA A 208 -5.51 6.46 0.53
N VAL A 209 -6.60 6.62 1.28
CA VAL A 209 -6.74 6.17 2.67
C VAL A 209 -7.74 5.03 2.77
N GLN A 210 -7.62 4.19 3.83
CA GLN A 210 -8.62 3.18 4.17
C GLN A 210 -8.90 2.17 3.05
N GLU A 211 -7.87 1.79 2.29
CA GLU A 211 -7.94 0.72 1.32
C GLU A 211 -8.23 -0.61 2.01
N GLU A 212 -7.43 -0.95 3.02
CA GLU A 212 -7.41 -2.20 3.81
C GLU A 212 -8.71 -2.50 4.58
N VAL A 213 -9.60 -1.53 4.64
CA VAL A 213 -10.92 -1.64 5.30
C VAL A 213 -12.07 -1.35 4.34
N GLY A 214 -11.83 -1.46 3.03
CA GLY A 214 -12.86 -1.46 2.00
C GLY A 214 -12.75 -0.36 0.94
N LEU A 215 -11.55 -0.03 0.45
CA LEU A 215 -11.28 0.80 -0.74
C LEU A 215 -11.90 2.23 -0.65
N ARG A 216 -12.03 2.77 0.57
CA ARG A 216 -12.91 3.93 0.81
C ARG A 216 -12.34 5.22 0.24
N GLY A 217 -11.03 5.43 0.38
CA GLY A 217 -10.36 6.61 -0.13
C GLY A 217 -10.41 6.70 -1.66
N ALA A 218 -10.18 5.58 -2.33
CA ALA A 218 -10.26 5.50 -3.79
C ALA A 218 -11.65 5.83 -4.31
N HIS A 219 -12.70 5.36 -3.64
CA HIS A 219 -14.07 5.67 -4.00
C HIS A 219 -14.35 7.18 -4.00
N THR A 220 -13.93 7.89 -2.94
CA THR A 220 -14.17 9.32 -2.81
C THR A 220 -13.27 10.17 -3.69
N SER A 221 -11.99 9.78 -3.82
CA SER A 221 -11.02 10.51 -4.64
C SER A 221 -11.31 10.40 -6.13
N ALA A 222 -11.68 9.22 -6.64
CA ALA A 222 -12.08 9.04 -8.04
C ALA A 222 -13.29 9.91 -8.40
N PHE A 223 -14.29 9.99 -7.51
CA PHE A 223 -15.41 10.91 -7.70
C PHE A 223 -14.98 12.36 -7.74
N GLY A 224 -14.06 12.77 -6.87
CA GLY A 224 -13.61 14.16 -6.73
C GLY A 224 -12.64 14.63 -7.81
N VAL A 225 -11.81 13.72 -8.35
CA VAL A 225 -10.85 13.99 -9.45
C VAL A 225 -11.55 13.97 -10.79
N ASP A 226 -12.53 13.08 -10.97
CA ASP A 226 -13.26 12.87 -12.23
C ASP A 226 -12.30 12.58 -13.41
N PRO A 227 -11.46 11.52 -13.31
CA PRO A 227 -10.48 11.21 -14.33
C PRO A 227 -11.11 10.44 -15.49
N LEU A 228 -10.56 10.61 -16.71
CA LEU A 228 -10.85 9.73 -17.85
C LEU A 228 -10.17 8.36 -17.68
N ILE A 229 -8.94 8.39 -17.19
CA ILE A 229 -8.09 7.21 -16.98
C ILE A 229 -7.61 7.20 -15.52
N ALA A 230 -7.61 6.03 -14.90
CA ALA A 230 -6.94 5.83 -13.61
C ALA A 230 -6.04 4.59 -13.68
N VAL A 231 -4.83 4.71 -13.15
CA VAL A 231 -3.95 3.56 -12.93
C VAL A 231 -3.69 3.47 -11.43
N ALA A 232 -4.11 2.36 -10.83
CA ALA A 232 -3.75 2.02 -9.48
C ALA A 232 -2.39 1.30 -9.47
N VAL A 233 -1.60 1.59 -8.45
CA VAL A 233 -0.40 0.80 -8.10
C VAL A 233 -0.68 0.15 -6.76
N ASP A 234 -0.39 -1.13 -6.67
CA ASP A 234 -0.58 -1.94 -5.47
C ASP A 234 0.47 -3.05 -5.44
N VAL A 235 0.45 -3.92 -4.47
CA VAL A 235 1.28 -5.12 -4.45
C VAL A 235 0.51 -6.35 -4.96
N THR A 236 1.20 -7.42 -5.35
CA THR A 236 0.58 -8.70 -5.67
C THR A 236 1.43 -9.87 -5.21
N PHE A 237 0.79 -11.02 -5.02
CA PHE A 237 1.45 -12.26 -4.63
C PHE A 237 2.44 -12.73 -5.68
N THR A 238 3.55 -13.35 -5.23
CA THR A 238 4.50 -14.03 -6.10
C THR A 238 4.38 -15.55 -6.02
N SER A 239 4.74 -16.24 -7.09
CA SER A 239 4.79 -17.70 -7.15
C SER A 239 6.21 -18.27 -7.08
N ASP A 240 7.19 -17.44 -6.81
CA ASP A 240 8.62 -17.78 -6.83
C ASP A 240 9.17 -18.18 -5.45
N HIS A 241 8.30 -18.63 -4.55
CA HIS A 241 8.69 -19.15 -3.24
C HIS A 241 8.01 -20.51 -2.92
N PRO A 242 8.53 -21.29 -1.94
CA PRO A 242 7.95 -22.59 -1.60
C PRO A 242 6.47 -22.54 -1.24
N GLN A 243 5.74 -23.60 -1.61
CA GLN A 243 4.31 -23.81 -1.31
C GLN A 243 3.34 -22.87 -2.04
N THR A 244 3.80 -22.16 -3.08
CA THR A 244 2.93 -21.43 -4.00
C THR A 244 2.85 -22.15 -5.34
N SER A 245 1.69 -22.11 -5.98
CA SER A 245 1.42 -22.76 -7.25
C SER A 245 1.23 -21.75 -8.37
N LYS A 246 2.06 -21.83 -9.41
CA LYS A 246 1.89 -21.02 -10.64
C LYS A 246 0.55 -21.25 -11.33
N HIS A 247 -0.08 -22.40 -11.09
CA HIS A 247 -1.40 -22.72 -11.65
C HIS A 247 -2.53 -21.98 -10.94
N GLU A 248 -2.28 -21.51 -9.72
CA GLU A 248 -3.28 -20.79 -8.90
C GLU A 248 -3.17 -19.27 -9.02
N ILE A 249 -1.94 -18.74 -9.01
CA ILE A 249 -1.70 -17.29 -8.93
C ILE A 249 -0.89 -16.72 -10.11
N GLY A 250 -0.59 -17.51 -11.15
CA GLY A 250 0.23 -17.08 -12.27
C GLY A 250 1.74 -17.24 -12.02
N ASP A 251 2.55 -16.99 -13.05
CA ASP A 251 4.03 -17.04 -12.96
C ASP A 251 4.58 -15.63 -12.66
N ILE A 252 4.47 -15.22 -11.41
CA ILE A 252 4.89 -13.89 -10.93
C ILE A 252 6.08 -14.04 -9.99
N ARG A 253 7.13 -13.23 -10.17
CA ARG A 253 8.39 -13.32 -9.43
C ARG A 253 8.96 -11.95 -9.11
N LEU A 254 9.73 -11.85 -8.04
CA LEU A 254 10.56 -10.69 -7.74
C LEU A 254 11.63 -10.49 -8.84
N ASN A 255 11.97 -9.24 -9.11
CA ASN A 255 12.88 -8.84 -10.20
C ASN A 255 12.38 -9.23 -11.60
N GLY A 256 11.10 -9.56 -11.75
CA GLY A 256 10.47 -9.87 -13.03
C GLY A 256 9.91 -8.64 -13.75
N GLY A 257 10.01 -7.47 -13.14
CA GLY A 257 9.44 -6.22 -13.63
C GLY A 257 7.98 -6.02 -13.21
N PRO A 258 7.35 -4.95 -13.71
CA PRO A 258 5.93 -4.62 -13.47
C PRO A 258 5.01 -5.80 -13.72
N VAL A 259 4.01 -5.97 -12.85
CA VAL A 259 2.90 -6.90 -13.11
C VAL A 259 1.72 -6.09 -13.64
N ILE A 260 1.32 -6.37 -14.87
CA ILE A 260 0.22 -5.69 -15.56
C ILE A 260 -1.01 -6.58 -15.51
N SER A 261 -2.07 -6.12 -14.83
CA SER A 261 -3.29 -6.91 -14.69
C SER A 261 -4.18 -6.81 -15.92
N ILE A 262 -4.88 -7.91 -16.21
CA ILE A 262 -5.91 -8.00 -17.25
C ILE A 262 -7.15 -8.71 -16.68
N GLY A 263 -8.34 -8.22 -17.00
CA GLY A 263 -9.58 -8.83 -16.54
C GLY A 263 -10.77 -7.88 -16.59
N GLY A 264 -11.88 -8.30 -15.98
CA GLY A 264 -13.15 -7.56 -16.05
C GLY A 264 -13.16 -6.19 -15.36
N ARG A 265 -12.16 -5.90 -14.55
CA ARG A 265 -11.99 -4.61 -13.84
C ARG A 265 -11.00 -3.69 -14.54
N ILE A 266 -10.36 -4.15 -15.60
CA ILE A 266 -9.32 -3.43 -16.33
C ILE A 266 -9.87 -3.04 -17.71
N ASN A 267 -9.69 -1.78 -18.07
CA ASN A 267 -10.04 -1.31 -19.40
C ASN A 267 -9.07 -1.90 -20.44
N PRO A 268 -9.55 -2.59 -21.49
CA PRO A 268 -8.67 -3.27 -22.45
C PRO A 268 -7.79 -2.29 -23.26
N ARG A 269 -8.22 -1.04 -23.44
CA ARG A 269 -7.39 -0.02 -24.09
C ARG A 269 -6.26 0.45 -23.20
N VAL A 270 -6.55 0.69 -21.90
CA VAL A 270 -5.53 1.07 -20.91
C VAL A 270 -4.52 -0.06 -20.74
N TYR A 271 -5.00 -1.32 -20.66
CA TYR A 271 -4.11 -2.49 -20.65
C TYR A 271 -3.15 -2.49 -21.83
N GLN A 272 -3.67 -2.33 -23.08
CA GLN A 272 -2.83 -2.33 -24.27
C GLN A 272 -1.84 -1.17 -24.28
N MET A 273 -2.26 0.04 -23.87
CA MET A 273 -1.37 1.20 -23.78
C MET A 273 -0.23 0.98 -22.76
N LEU A 274 -0.47 0.28 -21.65
CA LEU A 274 0.57 -0.07 -20.69
C LEU A 274 1.56 -1.08 -21.29
N ILE A 275 1.07 -2.08 -22.03
CA ILE A 275 1.92 -3.05 -22.76
C ILE A 275 2.79 -2.31 -23.79
N ASP A 276 2.17 -1.48 -24.64
CA ASP A 276 2.87 -0.73 -25.68
C ASP A 276 3.98 0.17 -25.06
N ALA A 277 3.67 0.84 -23.96
CA ALA A 277 4.65 1.69 -23.24
C ALA A 277 5.80 0.86 -22.64
N ALA A 278 5.53 -0.35 -22.16
CA ALA A 278 6.57 -1.25 -21.64
C ALA A 278 7.46 -1.76 -22.78
N ASP A 279 6.87 -2.20 -23.89
CA ASP A 279 7.59 -2.70 -25.07
C ASP A 279 8.48 -1.61 -25.69
N GLU A 280 7.96 -0.39 -25.87
CA GLU A 280 8.72 0.76 -26.38
C GLU A 280 9.89 1.15 -25.46
N ALA A 281 9.73 0.97 -24.15
CA ALA A 281 10.76 1.24 -23.15
C ALA A 281 11.77 0.09 -23.00
N GLY A 282 11.48 -1.09 -23.55
CA GLY A 282 12.26 -2.30 -23.29
C GLY A 282 12.19 -2.79 -21.84
N ILE A 283 11.09 -2.47 -21.13
CA ILE A 283 10.84 -2.92 -19.76
C ILE A 283 10.20 -4.30 -19.82
N ALA A 284 10.86 -5.29 -19.22
CA ALA A 284 10.26 -6.60 -19.03
C ALA A 284 9.09 -6.51 -18.05
N TYR A 285 7.99 -7.21 -18.32
CA TYR A 285 6.79 -7.21 -17.50
C TYR A 285 6.22 -8.61 -17.33
N GLN A 286 5.30 -8.74 -16.39
CA GLN A 286 4.56 -9.96 -16.09
C GLN A 286 3.07 -9.70 -16.22
N ILE A 287 2.27 -10.72 -16.55
CA ILE A 287 0.83 -10.58 -16.73
C ILE A 287 0.11 -11.29 -15.60
N ASP A 288 -0.87 -10.59 -15.02
CA ASP A 288 -1.74 -11.11 -13.97
C ASP A 288 -3.20 -11.15 -14.43
N PRO A 289 -3.76 -12.34 -14.81
CA PRO A 289 -5.15 -12.48 -15.19
C PRO A 289 -6.08 -12.47 -13.99
N GLN A 290 -6.96 -11.46 -13.87
CA GLN A 290 -7.92 -11.29 -12.80
C GLN A 290 -9.34 -11.60 -13.27
N ALA A 291 -9.83 -12.80 -12.95
CA ALA A 291 -11.14 -13.27 -13.40
C ALA A 291 -12.33 -12.61 -12.68
N SER A 292 -12.10 -12.07 -11.47
CA SER A 292 -13.15 -11.45 -10.63
C SER A 292 -12.72 -10.04 -10.18
N GLY A 293 -12.70 -9.75 -8.89
CA GLY A 293 -12.15 -8.52 -8.34
C GLY A 293 -10.64 -8.55 -8.29
N THR A 294 -10.01 -7.38 -8.28
CA THR A 294 -8.56 -7.24 -8.12
C THR A 294 -8.17 -7.21 -6.64
N GLY A 295 -9.12 -6.89 -5.76
CA GLY A 295 -8.85 -6.64 -4.33
C GLY A 295 -8.11 -5.34 -4.07
N THR A 296 -8.08 -4.42 -5.06
CA THR A 296 -7.37 -3.14 -5.00
C THR A 296 -8.30 -1.96 -5.26
N ASP A 297 -7.80 -0.75 -5.12
CA ASP A 297 -8.50 0.51 -5.41
C ASP A 297 -9.19 0.53 -6.79
N THR A 298 -8.67 -0.22 -7.77
CA THR A 298 -9.24 -0.34 -9.12
C THR A 298 -10.70 -0.80 -9.10
N ASP A 299 -11.08 -1.66 -8.15
CA ASP A 299 -12.42 -2.24 -8.06
C ASP A 299 -13.52 -1.20 -7.88
N VAL A 300 -13.24 -0.12 -7.19
CA VAL A 300 -14.22 0.96 -6.93
C VAL A 300 -14.05 2.16 -7.87
N ILE A 301 -12.82 2.40 -8.36
CA ILE A 301 -12.55 3.51 -9.27
C ILE A 301 -13.30 3.34 -10.59
N GLN A 302 -13.28 2.15 -11.19
CA GLN A 302 -13.88 1.88 -12.50
C GLN A 302 -15.37 2.23 -12.58
N VAL A 303 -16.09 2.13 -11.47
CA VAL A 303 -17.54 2.38 -11.41
C VAL A 303 -17.87 3.78 -10.87
N SER A 304 -16.86 4.64 -10.72
CA SER A 304 -17.08 6.02 -10.28
C SER A 304 -17.77 6.83 -11.38
N ARG A 305 -18.79 7.63 -11.00
CA ARG A 305 -19.59 8.48 -11.91
C ARG A 305 -20.13 7.71 -13.12
N ALA A 306 -19.74 8.08 -14.33
CA ALA A 306 -20.14 7.45 -15.59
C ALA A 306 -19.19 6.31 -16.01
N GLY A 307 -18.22 5.99 -15.20
CA GLY A 307 -17.16 5.02 -15.44
C GLY A 307 -15.82 5.67 -15.70
N VAL A 308 -14.75 5.01 -15.24
CA VAL A 308 -13.35 5.42 -15.41
C VAL A 308 -12.62 4.28 -16.11
N ALA A 309 -11.81 4.58 -17.12
CA ALA A 309 -10.96 3.60 -17.78
C ALA A 309 -9.77 3.25 -16.85
N THR A 310 -9.78 2.05 -16.27
CA THR A 310 -8.82 1.66 -15.23
C THR A 310 -7.72 0.74 -15.76
N GLY A 311 -6.52 0.92 -15.22
CA GLY A 311 -5.39 0.00 -15.27
C GLY A 311 -4.91 -0.34 -13.87
N LEU A 312 -4.21 -1.45 -13.73
CA LEU A 312 -3.55 -1.87 -12.49
C LEU A 312 -2.14 -2.33 -12.80
N LEU A 313 -1.19 -1.74 -12.11
CA LEU A 313 0.20 -2.17 -12.05
C LEU A 313 0.52 -2.65 -10.66
N SER A 314 1.00 -3.89 -10.53
CA SER A 314 1.31 -4.43 -9.21
C SER A 314 2.81 -4.67 -9.02
N ILE A 315 3.28 -4.39 -7.81
CA ILE A 315 4.64 -4.67 -7.36
C ILE A 315 4.66 -6.12 -6.85
N PRO A 316 5.50 -7.01 -7.42
CA PRO A 316 5.66 -8.36 -6.88
C PRO A 316 6.06 -8.30 -5.39
N CYS A 317 5.32 -8.97 -4.53
CA CYS A 317 5.55 -9.01 -3.08
C CYS A 317 5.49 -10.42 -2.53
N ARG A 318 6.48 -10.81 -1.70
CA ARG A 318 6.41 -12.03 -0.89
C ARG A 318 5.93 -11.72 0.51
N TYR A 319 5.23 -12.68 1.11
CA TYR A 319 4.80 -12.64 2.51
C TYR A 319 3.88 -11.46 2.82
N LEU A 320 3.01 -11.15 1.87
CA LEU A 320 2.00 -10.09 1.96
C LEU A 320 1.21 -10.17 3.27
N HIS A 321 0.85 -9.02 3.86
CA HIS A 321 0.12 -8.89 5.13
C HIS A 321 0.89 -9.44 6.36
N THR A 322 2.22 -9.53 6.26
CA THR A 322 3.06 -9.91 7.40
C THR A 322 3.93 -8.73 7.89
N GLY A 323 4.71 -8.94 8.94
CA GLY A 323 5.72 -7.96 9.39
C GLY A 323 6.99 -7.97 8.55
N SER A 324 7.06 -8.81 7.50
CA SER A 324 8.27 -9.09 6.73
C SER A 324 7.98 -9.25 5.24
N GLU A 325 7.23 -8.31 4.69
CA GLU A 325 6.96 -8.21 3.25
C GLU A 325 8.26 -7.92 2.50
N ILE A 326 8.43 -8.56 1.35
CA ILE A 326 9.64 -8.41 0.53
C ILE A 326 9.26 -7.94 -0.86
N VAL A 327 9.87 -6.83 -1.29
CA VAL A 327 9.76 -6.30 -2.66
C VAL A 327 11.13 -6.01 -3.26
N SER A 328 11.17 -5.78 -4.57
CA SER A 328 12.38 -5.36 -5.30
C SER A 328 12.36 -3.86 -5.58
N LEU A 329 13.41 -3.16 -5.19
CA LEU A 329 13.62 -1.75 -5.56
C LEU A 329 13.78 -1.58 -7.08
N LYS A 330 14.20 -2.63 -7.79
CA LYS A 330 14.27 -2.64 -9.26
C LYS A 330 12.87 -2.64 -9.86
N ASP A 331 11.98 -3.53 -9.41
CA ASP A 331 10.60 -3.60 -9.92
C ASP A 331 9.87 -2.27 -9.67
N ILE A 332 10.02 -1.68 -8.48
CA ILE A 332 9.51 -0.36 -8.12
C ILE A 332 9.97 0.72 -9.12
N ASP A 333 11.27 0.76 -9.43
CA ASP A 333 11.86 1.73 -10.34
C ASP A 333 11.33 1.56 -11.78
N GLU A 334 11.18 0.32 -12.24
CA GLU A 334 10.64 -0.03 -13.56
C GLU A 334 9.15 0.31 -13.67
N ILE A 335 8.35 0.12 -12.62
CA ILE A 335 6.94 0.53 -12.58
C ILE A 335 6.83 2.08 -12.66
N ALA A 336 7.64 2.80 -11.91
CA ALA A 336 7.66 4.26 -11.96
C ALA A 336 8.05 4.80 -13.34
N GLU A 337 9.00 4.16 -14.02
CA GLU A 337 9.36 4.49 -15.41
C GLU A 337 8.21 4.18 -16.36
N LEU A 338 7.60 3.00 -16.26
CA LEU A 338 6.46 2.61 -17.08
C LEU A 338 5.29 3.59 -16.95
N LEU A 339 4.91 3.96 -15.71
CA LEU A 339 3.87 4.96 -15.45
C LEU A 339 4.17 6.30 -16.12
N SER A 340 5.40 6.78 -15.99
CA SER A 340 5.79 8.08 -16.57
C SER A 340 5.71 8.06 -18.10
N ARG A 341 6.15 6.98 -18.74
CA ARG A 341 6.06 6.80 -20.20
C ARG A 341 4.63 6.67 -20.67
N PHE A 342 3.83 5.85 -20.00
CA PHE A 342 2.40 5.73 -20.27
C PHE A 342 1.71 7.09 -20.26
N VAL A 343 1.92 7.90 -19.22
CA VAL A 343 1.29 9.23 -19.11
C VAL A 343 1.78 10.19 -20.19
N LEU A 344 3.07 10.19 -20.52
CA LEU A 344 3.63 11.07 -21.57
C LEU A 344 3.12 10.73 -22.97
N ALA A 345 2.64 9.51 -23.20
CA ALA A 345 2.03 9.08 -24.45
C ALA A 345 0.56 9.56 -24.63
N LEU A 346 -0.08 10.00 -23.54
CA LEU A 346 -1.49 10.40 -23.56
C LEU A 346 -1.66 11.85 -24.04
N ASP A 347 -2.72 12.07 -24.82
CA ASP A 347 -3.11 13.40 -25.27
C ASP A 347 -4.63 13.50 -25.48
N ALA A 348 -5.10 14.65 -26.00
CA ALA A 348 -6.52 14.91 -26.22
C ALA A 348 -7.19 13.97 -27.25
N GLN A 349 -6.41 13.20 -28.00
CA GLN A 349 -6.92 12.20 -28.97
C GLN A 349 -6.99 10.79 -28.36
N THR A 350 -6.55 10.62 -27.11
CA THR A 350 -6.56 9.32 -26.44
C THR A 350 -7.97 8.76 -26.34
N ASN A 351 -8.17 7.58 -26.93
CA ASN A 351 -9.45 6.89 -26.93
C ASN A 351 -9.40 5.66 -26.01
N VAL A 352 -10.26 5.65 -25.00
CA VAL A 352 -10.38 4.56 -24.02
C VAL A 352 -11.67 3.73 -24.19
N ILE A 353 -12.46 3.99 -25.24
CA ILE A 353 -13.66 3.20 -25.54
C ILE A 353 -13.20 1.84 -26.07
N PRO A 354 -13.63 0.72 -25.42
CA PRO A 354 -13.23 -0.64 -25.79
C PRO A 354 -13.59 -1.04 -27.22
#